data_8aab62de15c9b7f87793e5f90209a4fb
#
_entry.id   8aab62de15c9b7f87793e5f90209a4fb
#
_cell.length_a   1.000
_cell.length_b   1.000
_cell.length_c   1.000
_cell.angle_alpha   90.00
_cell.angle_beta   90.00
_cell.angle_gamma   90.00
#
_symmetry.space_group_name_H-M   'P 1'
#
loop_
_entity.id
_entity.type
_entity.pdbx_description
1 polymer ?
#
loop_
_entity_poly.entity_id
_entity_poly.type
_entity_poly.pdbx_seq_one_letter_code
_entity_poly.pdbx_strand_id
1 'polypeptide(L)'
;EDIISAELLYSYCEKVRELTMREDFLVSRVIARPFTGKNGKFKLNNAGRKDYSIRPPKRTILDDLNDNGYNVIGIGKVNDIFAEQGINKVLKASNNQEALTKFANIMDKSFTGLCMVNLSDFDNLYGHVRDVEGYGKAIEDLDVEIPLLLNKLEMDDLLIITADHGNDPTFKGNDHTRENVPVILYCRNFKTPHLLEPQETFACIGATIADNFDLDTPE
;
A
#
# COMPACT_ATOMS: atom_id res chain seq x y z
N GLU A 1 27.27 -5.85 1.19
CA GLU A 1 27.79 -5.33 2.48
C GLU A 1 29.28 -5.70 2.69
N ASP A 2 29.81 -6.68 1.96
CA ASP A 2 31.21 -7.09 2.09
C ASP A 2 32.20 -6.08 1.46
N ILE A 3 31.74 -5.21 0.57
CA ILE A 3 32.55 -4.21 -0.16
C ILE A 3 32.10 -2.79 0.19
N ILE A 4 30.79 -2.55 0.15
CA ILE A 4 30.15 -1.28 0.50
C ILE A 4 29.30 -1.55 1.75
N SER A 5 29.58 -0.85 2.86
CA SER A 5 28.73 -1.00 4.06
C SER A 5 27.32 -0.49 3.83
N ALA A 6 26.38 -0.93 4.67
CA ALA A 6 24.99 -0.46 4.57
C ALA A 6 24.91 1.06 4.79
N GLU A 7 25.70 1.62 5.72
CA GLU A 7 25.75 3.05 6.00
C GLU A 7 26.23 3.86 4.78
N LEU A 8 27.26 3.36 4.09
CA LEU A 8 27.75 4.01 2.88
C LEU A 8 26.73 3.91 1.73
N LEU A 9 26.04 2.77 1.59
CA LEU A 9 24.95 2.62 0.64
C LEU A 9 23.81 3.61 0.93
N TYR A 10 23.46 3.80 2.20
CA TYR A 10 22.44 4.76 2.62
C TYR A 10 22.85 6.19 2.27
N SER A 11 24.10 6.58 2.54
CA SER A 11 24.59 7.92 2.17
C SER A 11 24.54 8.18 0.66
N TYR A 12 24.81 7.15 -0.16
CA TYR A 12 24.63 7.25 -1.60
C TYR A 12 23.17 7.44 -2.01
N CYS A 13 22.26 6.69 -1.40
CA CYS A 13 20.82 6.82 -1.67
C CYS A 13 20.29 8.19 -1.24
N GLU A 14 20.74 8.73 -0.11
CA GLU A 14 20.42 10.08 0.35
C GLU A 14 20.88 11.13 -0.67
N LYS A 15 22.11 11.00 -1.16
CA LYS A 15 22.63 11.91 -2.18
C LYS A 15 21.87 11.82 -3.50
N VAL A 16 21.55 10.60 -3.94
CA VAL A 16 20.72 10.39 -5.13
C VAL A 16 19.32 10.99 -4.91
N ARG A 17 18.74 10.83 -3.71
CA ARG A 17 17.45 11.45 -3.36
C ARG A 17 17.49 12.96 -3.48
N GLU A 18 18.53 13.63 -2.96
CA GLU A 18 18.70 15.07 -3.11
C GLU A 18 18.75 15.50 -4.59
N LEU A 19 19.54 14.79 -5.40
CA LEU A 19 19.71 15.10 -6.82
C LEU A 19 18.41 14.89 -7.62
N THR A 20 17.60 13.91 -7.24
CA THR A 20 16.34 13.55 -7.91
C THR A 20 15.12 14.27 -7.39
N MET A 21 15.30 15.29 -6.53
CA MET A 21 14.22 16.22 -6.11
C MET A 21 14.00 17.38 -7.11
N ARG A 22 14.84 17.50 -8.12
CA ARG A 22 14.68 18.52 -9.17
C ARG A 22 13.52 18.14 -10.09
N GLU A 23 12.74 19.11 -10.53
CA GLU A 23 11.56 18.89 -11.38
C GLU A 23 11.85 18.12 -12.66
N ASP A 24 13.04 18.37 -13.27
CA ASP A 24 13.50 17.70 -14.49
C ASP A 24 13.95 16.23 -14.27
N PHE A 25 14.18 15.82 -13.02
CA PHE A 25 14.63 14.48 -12.64
C PHE A 25 13.81 13.86 -11.51
N LEU A 26 12.60 14.32 -11.29
CA LEU A 26 11.80 13.88 -10.15
C LEU A 26 11.52 12.37 -10.23
N VAL A 27 12.07 11.63 -9.26
CA VAL A 27 11.89 10.19 -9.10
C VAL A 27 11.12 9.95 -7.80
N SER A 28 10.03 9.22 -7.86
CA SER A 28 9.15 8.97 -6.70
C SER A 28 9.87 8.26 -5.56
N ARG A 29 10.79 7.35 -5.86
CA ARG A 29 11.45 6.52 -4.85
C ARG A 29 12.89 6.19 -5.20
N VAL A 30 13.78 6.31 -4.20
CA VAL A 30 15.15 5.76 -4.22
C VAL A 30 15.21 4.66 -3.16
N ILE A 31 15.72 3.48 -3.50
CA ILE A 31 15.69 2.33 -2.60
C ILE A 31 17.08 1.78 -2.38
N ALA A 32 17.52 1.71 -1.12
CA ALA A 32 18.68 0.95 -0.71
C ALA A 32 18.30 -0.53 -0.52
N ARG A 33 18.96 -1.42 -1.25
CA ARG A 33 18.78 -2.87 -1.15
C ARG A 33 20.11 -3.55 -0.83
N PRO A 34 20.56 -3.53 0.43
CA PRO A 34 21.82 -4.15 0.81
C PRO A 34 21.76 -5.67 0.63
N PHE A 35 22.91 -6.25 0.27
CA PHE A 35 23.05 -7.69 0.10
C PHE A 35 24.46 -8.14 0.47
N THR A 36 24.61 -9.43 0.76
CA THR A 36 25.88 -10.11 1.03
C THR A 36 26.12 -11.21 0.00
N GLY A 37 27.33 -11.69 -0.11
CA GLY A 37 27.69 -12.84 -0.93
C GLY A 37 28.69 -12.55 -2.03
N LYS A 38 29.18 -13.62 -2.69
CA LYS A 38 30.22 -13.59 -3.73
C LYS A 38 29.91 -14.56 -4.86
N ASN A 39 30.49 -14.32 -6.03
CA ASN A 39 30.47 -15.25 -7.16
C ASN A 39 29.07 -15.71 -7.61
N GLY A 40 28.13 -14.76 -7.69
CA GLY A 40 26.76 -15.04 -8.14
C GLY A 40 25.83 -15.65 -7.06
N LYS A 41 26.36 -15.95 -5.88
CA LYS A 41 25.56 -16.41 -4.72
C LYS A 41 25.30 -15.22 -3.79
N PHE A 42 24.23 -14.49 -4.08
CA PHE A 42 23.87 -13.29 -3.31
C PHE A 42 22.64 -13.54 -2.43
N LYS A 43 22.66 -12.94 -1.25
CA LYS A 43 21.53 -12.96 -0.30
C LYS A 43 21.14 -11.54 0.07
N LEU A 44 19.89 -11.17 -0.17
CA LEU A 44 19.36 -9.87 0.20
C LEU A 44 19.29 -9.73 1.74
N ASN A 45 19.68 -8.56 2.23
CA ASN A 45 19.42 -8.15 3.60
C ASN A 45 18.13 -7.32 3.64
N ASN A 46 16.99 -8.00 3.75
CA ASN A 46 15.69 -7.33 3.76
C ASN A 46 15.49 -6.44 5.00
N ALA A 47 16.14 -6.76 6.12
CA ALA A 47 16.09 -5.93 7.33
C ALA A 47 16.82 -4.60 7.16
N GLY A 48 17.85 -4.56 6.29
CA GLY A 48 18.59 -3.35 5.94
C GLY A 48 18.00 -2.59 4.74
N ARG A 49 16.89 -3.02 4.16
CA ARG A 49 16.22 -2.26 3.11
C ARG A 49 15.74 -0.93 3.65
N LYS A 50 16.01 0.14 2.90
CA LYS A 50 15.56 1.50 3.25
C LYS A 50 15.02 2.20 2.00
N ASP A 51 13.79 2.70 2.10
CA ASP A 51 13.11 3.42 1.02
C ASP A 51 13.17 4.92 1.31
N TYR A 52 13.62 5.70 0.33
CA TYR A 52 13.66 7.16 0.35
C TYR A 52 12.59 7.68 -0.61
N SER A 53 11.35 7.62 -0.17
CA SER A 53 10.19 8.13 -0.92
C SER A 53 10.15 9.65 -0.87
N ILE A 54 9.53 10.28 -1.86
CA ILE A 54 9.13 11.69 -1.75
C ILE A 54 7.79 11.77 -1.00
N ARG A 55 7.64 12.83 -0.25
CA ARG A 55 6.33 13.15 0.32
C ARG A 55 5.36 13.49 -0.81
N PRO A 56 4.06 13.23 -0.64
CA PRO A 56 3.07 13.75 -1.56
C PRO A 56 3.28 15.25 -1.81
N PRO A 57 3.25 15.71 -3.08
CA PRO A 57 3.55 17.12 -3.42
C PRO A 57 2.50 18.08 -2.91
N LYS A 58 1.31 17.59 -2.62
CA LYS A 58 0.18 18.32 -2.04
C LYS A 58 -0.34 17.58 -0.82
N ARG A 59 -1.23 18.23 -0.08
CA ARG A 59 -2.00 17.59 0.98
C ARG A 59 -2.82 16.42 0.40
N THR A 60 -2.98 15.40 1.19
CA THR A 60 -3.80 14.22 0.86
C THR A 60 -4.97 14.12 1.83
N ILE A 61 -5.94 13.28 1.52
CA ILE A 61 -7.04 12.98 2.44
C ILE A 61 -6.54 12.44 3.79
N LEU A 62 -5.35 11.81 3.84
CA LEU A 62 -4.77 11.35 5.10
C LEU A 62 -4.40 12.51 6.03
N ASP A 63 -3.88 13.61 5.45
CA ASP A 63 -3.57 14.84 6.18
C ASP A 63 -4.85 15.48 6.73
N ASP A 64 -5.89 15.54 5.90
CA ASP A 64 -7.15 16.19 6.26
C ASP A 64 -7.90 15.41 7.34
N LEU A 65 -7.92 14.07 7.25
CA LEU A 65 -8.46 13.22 8.31
C LEU A 65 -7.71 13.43 9.63
N ASN A 66 -6.38 13.43 9.59
CA ASN A 66 -5.54 13.60 10.77
C ASN A 66 -5.74 14.97 11.43
N ASP A 67 -5.80 16.04 10.64
CA ASP A 67 -6.01 17.42 11.11
C ASP A 67 -7.42 17.62 11.71
N ASN A 68 -8.40 16.84 11.25
CA ASN A 68 -9.75 16.80 11.81
C ASN A 68 -9.91 15.82 13.00
N GLY A 69 -8.80 15.25 13.50
CA GLY A 69 -8.78 14.43 14.70
C GLY A 69 -9.21 12.98 14.47
N TYR A 70 -9.36 12.53 13.24
CA TYR A 70 -9.64 11.15 12.90
C TYR A 70 -8.39 10.27 13.02
N ASN A 71 -8.60 8.98 13.29
CA ASN A 71 -7.51 8.01 13.25
C ASN A 71 -7.14 7.71 11.80
N VAL A 72 -5.85 7.74 11.48
CA VAL A 72 -5.31 7.28 10.19
C VAL A 72 -4.31 6.17 10.47
N ILE A 73 -4.76 4.94 10.28
CA ILE A 73 -4.01 3.72 10.61
C ILE A 73 -3.46 3.11 9.33
N GLY A 74 -2.14 3.00 9.22
CA GLY A 74 -1.47 2.33 8.11
C GLY A 74 -0.97 0.95 8.51
N ILE A 75 -1.36 -0.10 7.77
CA ILE A 75 -0.90 -1.48 7.97
C ILE A 75 -0.06 -1.92 6.75
N GLY A 76 1.09 -2.56 7.01
CA GLY A 76 2.02 -2.96 5.96
C GLY A 76 2.90 -1.80 5.51
N LYS A 77 3.00 -1.58 4.19
CA LYS A 77 3.88 -0.57 3.58
C LYS A 77 3.26 0.83 3.44
N VAL A 78 2.04 1.03 3.92
CA VAL A 78 1.31 2.30 3.73
C VAL A 78 2.13 3.50 4.20
N ASN A 79 2.74 3.41 5.38
CA ASN A 79 3.57 4.48 5.94
C ASN A 79 4.77 4.86 5.04
N ASP A 80 5.41 3.85 4.45
CA ASP A 80 6.55 4.07 3.56
C ASP A 80 6.12 4.67 2.21
N ILE A 81 4.93 4.29 1.72
CA ILE A 81 4.34 4.80 0.47
C ILE A 81 4.06 6.30 0.59
N PHE A 82 3.47 6.73 1.70
CA PHE A 82 3.14 8.13 1.97
C PHE A 82 4.29 8.93 2.62
N ALA A 83 5.50 8.35 2.71
CA ALA A 83 6.67 8.98 3.33
C ALA A 83 6.37 9.55 4.73
N GLU A 84 5.65 8.77 5.52
CA GLU A 84 5.23 9.06 6.90
C GLU A 84 4.24 10.24 7.03
N GLN A 85 3.67 10.72 5.91
CA GLN A 85 2.76 11.86 5.91
C GLN A 85 1.31 11.42 6.16
N GLY A 86 0.62 12.12 7.05
CA GLY A 86 -0.82 11.96 7.32
C GLY A 86 -1.21 10.70 8.09
N ILE A 87 -0.26 9.83 8.49
CA ILE A 87 -0.54 8.58 9.21
C ILE A 87 -0.17 8.74 10.68
N ASN A 88 -1.14 8.55 11.58
CA ASN A 88 -0.90 8.70 13.02
C ASN A 88 -0.71 7.37 13.77
N LYS A 89 -0.97 6.23 13.12
CA LYS A 89 -0.71 4.91 13.70
C LYS A 89 -0.19 3.93 12.65
N VAL A 90 0.96 3.34 12.89
CA VAL A 90 1.64 2.42 11.97
C VAL A 90 1.70 1.02 12.55
N LEU A 91 1.27 0.03 11.78
CA LEU A 91 1.39 -1.40 12.09
C LEU A 91 2.16 -2.09 10.97
N LYS A 92 3.44 -2.35 11.18
CA LYS A 92 4.25 -3.08 10.21
C LYS A 92 3.70 -4.50 10.01
N ALA A 93 3.77 -5.00 8.79
CA ALA A 93 3.43 -6.39 8.47
C ALA A 93 4.43 -6.91 7.42
N SER A 94 4.86 -8.14 7.59
CA SER A 94 5.87 -8.79 6.74
C SER A 94 5.27 -9.56 5.57
N ASN A 95 3.97 -9.88 5.63
CA ASN A 95 3.22 -10.63 4.63
C ASN A 95 1.71 -10.34 4.74
N ASN A 96 0.94 -10.84 3.77
CA ASN A 96 -0.51 -10.61 3.70
C ASN A 96 -1.25 -11.16 4.93
N GLN A 97 -0.92 -12.36 5.40
CA GLN A 97 -1.59 -12.97 6.55
C GLN A 97 -1.39 -12.16 7.84
N GLU A 98 -0.18 -11.65 8.06
CA GLU A 98 0.09 -10.77 9.21
C GLU A 98 -0.67 -9.45 9.09
N ALA A 99 -0.75 -8.87 7.89
CA ALA A 99 -1.49 -7.64 7.63
C ALA A 99 -2.99 -7.84 7.91
N LEU A 100 -3.60 -8.92 7.40
CA LEU A 100 -5.01 -9.25 7.62
C LEU A 100 -5.31 -9.53 9.11
N THR A 101 -4.42 -10.25 9.81
CA THR A 101 -4.54 -10.49 11.25
C THR A 101 -4.54 -9.15 12.03
N LYS A 102 -3.62 -8.23 11.69
CA LYS A 102 -3.57 -6.91 12.33
C LYS A 102 -4.80 -6.07 12.00
N PHE A 103 -5.28 -6.14 10.77
CA PHE A 103 -6.50 -5.47 10.36
C PHE A 103 -7.72 -5.99 11.15
N ALA A 104 -7.92 -7.30 11.22
CA ALA A 104 -8.98 -7.91 11.99
C ALA A 104 -8.94 -7.48 13.48
N ASN A 105 -7.73 -7.38 14.07
CA ASN A 105 -7.55 -6.91 15.45
C ASN A 105 -7.83 -5.40 15.63
N ILE A 106 -7.69 -4.59 14.58
CA ILE A 106 -8.11 -3.18 14.60
C ILE A 106 -9.63 -3.08 14.54
N MET A 107 -10.28 -3.89 13.71
CA MET A 107 -11.74 -3.93 13.61
C MET A 107 -12.44 -4.36 14.93
N ASP A 108 -11.74 -5.08 15.81
CA ASP A 108 -12.25 -5.40 17.16
C ASP A 108 -12.16 -4.21 18.14
N LYS A 109 -11.61 -3.07 17.70
CA LYS A 109 -11.44 -1.87 18.52
C LYS A 109 -12.31 -0.74 17.99
N SER A 110 -12.99 -0.06 18.89
CA SER A 110 -13.71 1.15 18.51
C SER A 110 -12.73 2.26 18.10
N PHE A 111 -12.85 2.74 16.87
CA PHE A 111 -12.18 3.95 16.38
C PHE A 111 -13.02 4.61 15.29
N THR A 112 -12.84 5.91 15.10
CA THR A 112 -13.40 6.62 13.95
C THR A 112 -12.25 7.14 13.10
N GLY A 113 -12.27 6.84 11.81
CA GLY A 113 -11.19 7.23 10.90
C GLY A 113 -10.96 6.20 9.79
N LEU A 114 -9.77 6.22 9.21
CA LEU A 114 -9.35 5.37 8.10
C LEU A 114 -8.35 4.31 8.56
N CYS A 115 -8.58 3.05 8.24
CA CYS A 115 -7.57 2.00 8.31
C CYS A 115 -7.19 1.55 6.89
N MET A 116 -5.99 1.88 6.45
CA MET A 116 -5.47 1.52 5.12
C MET A 116 -4.51 0.34 5.24
N VAL A 117 -4.76 -0.72 4.47
CA VAL A 117 -4.00 -1.97 4.51
C VAL A 117 -3.34 -2.23 3.16
N ASN A 118 -2.03 -2.45 3.14
CA ASN A 118 -1.31 -2.87 1.94
C ASN A 118 -0.96 -4.36 2.02
N LEU A 119 -1.53 -5.16 1.11
CA LEU A 119 -1.29 -6.59 0.96
C LEU A 119 -0.23 -6.80 -0.12
N SER A 120 1.04 -6.76 0.27
CA SER A 120 2.15 -6.64 -0.67
C SER A 120 2.64 -7.96 -1.30
N ASP A 121 2.13 -9.13 -0.88
CA ASP A 121 2.61 -10.41 -1.39
C ASP A 121 2.18 -10.66 -2.84
N PHE A 122 1.01 -10.15 -3.24
CA PHE A 122 0.55 -10.21 -4.63
C PHE A 122 1.60 -9.67 -5.59
N ASP A 123 2.18 -8.53 -5.26
CA ASP A 123 3.22 -7.89 -6.05
C ASP A 123 4.59 -8.57 -5.85
N ASN A 124 5.06 -8.67 -4.59
CA ASN A 124 6.45 -9.04 -4.30
C ASN A 124 6.74 -10.53 -4.46
N LEU A 125 5.80 -11.41 -4.05
CA LEU A 125 6.04 -12.86 -4.06
C LEU A 125 5.58 -13.51 -5.36
N TYR A 126 4.57 -12.94 -6.03
CA TYR A 126 3.93 -13.60 -7.17
C TYR A 126 3.98 -12.77 -8.45
N GLY A 127 3.64 -11.49 -8.40
CA GLY A 127 3.57 -10.61 -9.57
C GLY A 127 4.91 -10.43 -10.26
N HIS A 128 5.93 -9.94 -9.56
CA HIS A 128 7.27 -9.70 -10.11
C HIS A 128 8.02 -10.96 -10.53
N VAL A 129 7.72 -12.11 -9.93
CA VAL A 129 8.36 -13.39 -10.26
C VAL A 129 7.57 -14.21 -11.28
N ARG A 130 6.39 -13.69 -11.71
CA ARG A 130 5.51 -14.32 -12.69
C ARG A 130 4.99 -15.70 -12.25
N ASP A 131 4.73 -15.85 -10.97
CA ASP A 131 4.12 -17.04 -10.38
C ASP A 131 2.58 -16.94 -10.48
N VAL A 132 2.04 -17.42 -11.59
CA VAL A 132 0.59 -17.38 -11.89
C VAL A 132 -0.20 -18.22 -10.88
N GLU A 133 0.30 -19.42 -10.54
CA GLU A 133 -0.38 -20.34 -9.61
C GLU A 133 -0.39 -19.77 -8.20
N GLY A 134 0.76 -19.24 -7.72
CA GLY A 134 0.87 -18.60 -6.42
C GLY A 134 0.01 -17.33 -6.33
N TYR A 135 -0.08 -16.54 -7.41
CA TYR A 135 -0.94 -15.36 -7.46
C TYR A 135 -2.42 -15.73 -7.34
N GLY A 136 -2.85 -16.75 -8.11
CA GLY A 136 -4.22 -17.26 -8.02
C GLY A 136 -4.54 -17.80 -6.64
N LYS A 137 -3.61 -18.57 -6.05
CA LYS A 137 -3.77 -19.08 -4.68
C LYS A 137 -3.87 -17.97 -3.63
N ALA A 138 -3.09 -16.91 -3.77
CA ALA A 138 -3.15 -15.76 -2.86
C ALA A 138 -4.50 -15.02 -2.94
N ILE A 139 -5.14 -14.98 -4.12
CA ILE A 139 -6.51 -14.45 -4.27
C ILE A 139 -7.51 -15.34 -3.54
N GLU A 140 -7.43 -16.67 -3.73
CA GLU A 140 -8.30 -17.62 -3.02
C GLU A 140 -8.13 -17.51 -1.50
N ASP A 141 -6.89 -17.38 -1.02
CA ASP A 141 -6.62 -17.23 0.41
C ASP A 141 -7.20 -15.93 0.97
N LEU A 142 -7.15 -14.83 0.21
CA LEU A 142 -7.82 -13.59 0.59
C LEU A 142 -9.34 -13.76 0.60
N ASP A 143 -9.91 -14.43 -0.40
CA ASP A 143 -11.37 -14.64 -0.50
C ASP A 143 -11.91 -15.39 0.73
N VAL A 144 -11.16 -16.34 1.28
CA VAL A 144 -11.52 -17.04 2.54
C VAL A 144 -11.59 -16.09 3.73
N GLU A 145 -10.75 -15.05 3.78
CA GLU A 145 -10.72 -14.07 4.86
C GLU A 145 -11.84 -13.01 4.76
N ILE A 146 -12.33 -12.73 3.54
CA ILE A 146 -13.34 -11.68 3.31
C ILE A 146 -14.60 -11.87 4.17
N PRO A 147 -15.25 -13.04 4.26
CA PRO A 147 -16.44 -13.22 5.12
C PRO A 147 -16.17 -12.90 6.61
N LEU A 148 -14.95 -13.20 7.09
CA LEU A 148 -14.58 -12.91 8.48
C LEU A 148 -14.45 -11.40 8.70
N LEU A 149 -13.88 -10.67 7.75
CA LEU A 149 -13.80 -9.21 7.78
C LEU A 149 -15.18 -8.57 7.68
N LEU A 150 -16.02 -9.02 6.73
CA LEU A 150 -17.39 -8.49 6.56
C LEU A 150 -18.25 -8.67 7.84
N ASN A 151 -18.03 -9.74 8.58
CA ASN A 151 -18.74 -9.97 9.85
C ASN A 151 -18.32 -8.99 10.97
N LYS A 152 -17.13 -8.40 10.87
CA LYS A 152 -16.62 -7.43 11.86
C LYS A 152 -17.00 -5.98 11.56
N LEU A 153 -17.45 -5.66 10.35
CA LEU A 153 -17.87 -4.30 9.99
C LEU A 153 -19.09 -3.88 10.81
N GLU A 154 -19.09 -2.67 11.30
CA GLU A 154 -20.28 -2.01 11.87
C GLU A 154 -21.22 -1.51 10.76
N MET A 155 -22.38 -0.97 11.15
CA MET A 155 -23.40 -0.55 10.18
C MET A 155 -22.97 0.60 9.29
N ASP A 156 -22.12 1.48 9.81
CA ASP A 156 -21.66 2.70 9.13
C ASP A 156 -20.24 2.57 8.57
N ASP A 157 -19.64 1.38 8.66
CA ASP A 157 -18.33 1.13 8.08
C ASP A 157 -18.41 0.96 6.56
N LEU A 158 -17.49 1.61 5.84
CA LEU A 158 -17.27 1.44 4.42
C LEU A 158 -15.97 0.65 4.19
N LEU A 159 -16.08 -0.55 3.61
CA LEU A 159 -14.93 -1.32 3.13
C LEU A 159 -14.69 -1.01 1.65
N ILE A 160 -13.46 -0.64 1.32
CA ILE A 160 -12.99 -0.46 -0.06
C ILE A 160 -11.89 -1.46 -0.34
N ILE A 161 -12.05 -2.28 -1.38
CA ILE A 161 -11.01 -3.19 -1.87
C ILE A 161 -10.62 -2.73 -3.26
N THR A 162 -9.33 -2.45 -3.44
CA THR A 162 -8.76 -1.99 -4.71
C THR A 162 -7.31 -2.42 -4.83
N ALA A 163 -6.63 -2.02 -5.88
CA ALA A 163 -5.17 -2.14 -6.02
C ALA A 163 -4.56 -0.79 -6.41
N ASP A 164 -3.29 -0.59 -6.10
CA ASP A 164 -2.52 0.61 -6.42
C ASP A 164 -1.97 0.61 -7.85
N HIS A 165 -1.80 -0.57 -8.46
CA HIS A 165 -1.37 -0.79 -9.85
C HIS A 165 -1.71 -2.20 -10.31
N GLY A 166 -1.55 -2.47 -11.61
CA GLY A 166 -1.57 -3.80 -12.19
C GLY A 166 -0.22 -4.52 -12.03
N ASN A 167 -0.25 -5.82 -11.90
CA ASN A 167 0.92 -6.68 -12.00
C ASN A 167 0.50 -8.07 -12.48
N ASP A 168 0.23 -8.19 -13.79
CA ASP A 168 -0.20 -9.44 -14.42
C ASP A 168 0.93 -10.48 -14.42
N PRO A 169 0.80 -11.59 -13.67
CA PRO A 169 1.84 -12.62 -13.61
C PRO A 169 1.99 -13.42 -14.91
N THR A 170 1.10 -13.24 -15.90
CA THR A 170 1.21 -13.87 -17.22
C THR A 170 1.97 -13.00 -18.22
N PHE A 171 2.22 -11.73 -17.90
CA PHE A 171 2.89 -10.79 -18.80
C PHE A 171 4.41 -11.00 -18.86
N LYS A 172 5.05 -10.52 -19.92
CA LYS A 172 6.52 -10.62 -20.09
C LYS A 172 7.26 -9.63 -19.20
N GLY A 173 8.46 -10.01 -18.76
CA GLY A 173 9.33 -9.18 -17.91
C GLY A 173 8.91 -9.21 -16.43
N ASN A 174 9.51 -8.34 -15.62
CA ASN A 174 9.34 -8.32 -14.17
C ASN A 174 8.78 -6.98 -13.66
N ASP A 175 8.39 -6.09 -14.57
CA ASP A 175 7.83 -4.79 -14.22
C ASP A 175 6.32 -4.87 -13.97
N HIS A 176 5.76 -3.85 -13.36
CA HIS A 176 4.32 -3.70 -13.24
C HIS A 176 3.64 -3.61 -14.61
N THR A 177 2.41 -3.99 -14.67
CA THR A 177 1.58 -3.93 -15.89
C THR A 177 0.48 -2.89 -15.75
N ARG A 178 -0.31 -2.64 -16.80
CA ARG A 178 -1.20 -1.48 -16.89
C ARG A 178 -2.67 -1.86 -17.05
N GLU A 179 -3.08 -2.88 -16.36
CA GLU A 179 -4.48 -3.26 -16.29
C GLU A 179 -5.28 -2.24 -15.48
N ASN A 180 -6.55 -2.09 -15.79
CA ASN A 180 -7.49 -1.46 -14.88
C ASN A 180 -7.58 -2.28 -13.60
N VAL A 181 -7.52 -1.61 -12.46
CA VAL A 181 -7.62 -2.27 -11.16
C VAL A 181 -9.08 -2.36 -10.72
N PRO A 182 -9.44 -3.38 -9.91
CA PRO A 182 -10.79 -3.48 -9.38
C PRO A 182 -11.05 -2.40 -8.34
N VAL A 183 -12.31 -1.98 -8.21
CA VAL A 183 -12.82 -1.20 -7.08
C VAL A 183 -14.09 -1.87 -6.59
N ILE A 184 -14.07 -2.35 -5.36
CA ILE A 184 -15.20 -2.98 -4.70
C ILE A 184 -15.52 -2.17 -3.44
N LEU A 185 -16.75 -1.71 -3.35
CA LEU A 185 -17.28 -0.97 -2.20
C LEU A 185 -18.31 -1.83 -1.49
N TYR A 186 -18.18 -1.96 -0.18
CA TYR A 186 -19.15 -2.67 0.63
C TYR A 186 -19.46 -1.91 1.93
N CYS A 187 -20.74 -1.77 2.21
CA CYS A 187 -21.28 -1.29 3.47
C CYS A 187 -22.52 -2.12 3.81
N ARG A 188 -22.76 -2.41 5.09
CA ARG A 188 -23.94 -3.16 5.52
C ARG A 188 -25.26 -2.46 5.18
N ASN A 189 -25.23 -1.14 5.00
CA ASN A 189 -26.39 -0.34 4.61
C ASN A 189 -26.69 -0.39 3.10
N PHE A 190 -25.84 -0.95 2.26
CA PHE A 190 -26.11 -1.12 0.84
C PHE A 190 -27.21 -2.18 0.62
N LYS A 191 -28.33 -1.76 0.06
CA LYS A 191 -29.50 -2.63 -0.15
C LYS A 191 -29.47 -3.41 -1.42
N THR A 192 -28.82 -2.86 -2.45
CA THR A 192 -28.75 -3.45 -3.80
C THR A 192 -27.35 -3.29 -4.36
N PRO A 193 -26.83 -4.31 -5.05
CA PRO A 193 -25.58 -4.16 -5.76
C PRO A 193 -25.73 -3.24 -6.97
N HIS A 194 -24.71 -2.42 -7.22
CA HIS A 194 -24.62 -1.54 -8.39
C HIS A 194 -23.29 -1.76 -9.08
N LEU A 195 -23.30 -1.74 -10.41
CA LEU A 195 -22.08 -1.66 -11.19
C LEU A 195 -21.67 -0.18 -11.29
N LEU A 196 -20.45 0.11 -10.89
CA LEU A 196 -19.87 1.45 -11.03
C LEU A 196 -19.28 1.62 -12.42
N GLU A 197 -19.41 2.81 -12.99
CA GLU A 197 -18.68 3.16 -14.21
C GLU A 197 -17.19 3.22 -13.95
N PRO A 198 -16.34 2.82 -14.92
CA PRO A 198 -14.90 2.94 -14.80
C PRO A 198 -14.47 4.37 -14.48
N GLN A 199 -13.55 4.52 -13.54
CA GLN A 199 -13.00 5.80 -13.13
C GLN A 199 -11.66 6.05 -13.85
N GLU A 200 -11.41 7.29 -14.25
CA GLU A 200 -10.20 7.65 -14.99
C GLU A 200 -8.96 7.78 -14.08
N THR A 201 -9.16 7.94 -12.78
CA THR A 201 -8.09 8.22 -11.81
C THR A 201 -8.36 7.57 -10.46
N PHE A 202 -7.29 7.25 -9.72
CA PHE A 202 -7.35 6.78 -8.33
C PHE A 202 -7.84 7.86 -7.34
N ALA A 203 -7.89 9.12 -7.74
CA ALA A 203 -8.40 10.20 -6.91
C ALA A 203 -9.85 9.97 -6.45
N CYS A 204 -10.63 9.17 -7.20
CA CYS A 204 -11.98 8.77 -6.80
C CYS A 204 -12.02 8.10 -5.42
N ILE A 205 -10.99 7.34 -5.02
CA ILE A 205 -10.92 6.71 -3.70
C ILE A 205 -10.77 7.78 -2.61
N GLY A 206 -9.84 8.74 -2.80
CA GLY A 206 -9.67 9.86 -1.87
C GLY A 206 -10.93 10.71 -1.75
N ALA A 207 -11.58 11.01 -2.87
CA ALA A 207 -12.85 11.75 -2.90
C ALA A 207 -13.98 11.01 -2.18
N THR A 208 -14.09 9.69 -2.36
CA THR A 208 -15.07 8.86 -1.65
C THR A 208 -14.82 8.88 -0.14
N ILE A 209 -13.56 8.82 0.29
CA ILE A 209 -13.20 8.92 1.71
C ILE A 209 -13.55 10.30 2.24
N ALA A 210 -13.24 11.38 1.52
CA ALA A 210 -13.58 12.75 1.92
C ALA A 210 -15.09 12.91 2.12
N ASP A 211 -15.88 12.48 1.14
CA ASP A 211 -17.34 12.52 1.20
C ASP A 211 -17.90 11.73 2.41
N ASN A 212 -17.33 10.55 2.68
CA ASN A 212 -17.75 9.71 3.83
C ASN A 212 -17.51 10.38 5.19
N PHE A 213 -16.53 11.30 5.28
CA PHE A 213 -16.20 12.03 6.50
C PHE A 213 -16.67 13.49 6.49
N ASP A 214 -17.46 13.89 5.49
CA ASP A 214 -17.97 15.26 5.31
C ASP A 214 -16.82 16.28 5.27
N LEU A 215 -15.74 15.92 4.55
CA LEU A 215 -14.56 16.74 4.32
C LEU A 215 -14.48 17.19 2.87
N ASP A 216 -13.84 18.35 2.64
CA ASP A 216 -13.52 18.82 1.29
C ASP A 216 -12.52 17.85 0.63
N THR A 217 -12.67 17.65 -0.69
CA THR A 217 -11.68 16.86 -1.45
C THR A 217 -10.39 17.66 -1.57
N PRO A 218 -9.23 17.04 -1.28
CA PRO A 218 -7.93 17.69 -1.51
C PRO A 218 -7.76 18.14 -2.97
N GLU A 219 -7.20 19.35 -3.19
CA GLU A 219 -6.92 19.93 -4.52
C GLU A 219 -5.76 19.23 -5.26
#